data_f8455e07708ea7cb896831cf9392aff6
#
_entry.id   f8455e07708ea7cb896831cf9392aff6
#
_cell.length_a   1.000
_cell.length_b   1.000
_cell.length_c   1.000
_cell.angle_alpha   90.00
_cell.angle_beta   90.00
_cell.angle_gamma   90.00
#
_symmetry.space_group_name_H-M   'P 1'
#
loop_
_entity.id
_entity.type
_entity.pdbx_description
1 polymer ?
#
loop_
_entity_poly.entity_id
_entity_poly.type
_entity_poly.pdbx_seq_one_letter_code
_entity_poly.pdbx_strand_id
1 'polypeptide(L)'
;MMKVFKHIVAALGFFLLGSGLSFADTPKPQDVILTWYGLVNGLVRHTPTYSPPVAARAYGYLGVTVYEAVASGSDDLQTLAGQLNGLKGLPKRESGKTYDNSVILNAALASFTPIFFKNTGPSGLGAFAALDSRLTHQVIDGMASDVVERSTAYGKSLAAAIIKWSKTDGAGGDIKNLGFDQSLKLPVGPQYWVPTNMLALQQKPLLPWWGKNRTFAIPKIDDCKFDPPIPFSEDKSSEFYKQAYEVYDVGNHLTDDQRALALFWSDDPSLTLTPAGHGVSIAMQILRRENADLEKTVDVLARLGVAQADAMIGAWHAKYTYFLLRPVTYIQRLIDPKWDALLMTPSFPDYLSGHSVQAGSMSVVMTKEYGDNYAFEDRTGEGDGLAPRSFPSFNAAAQEAASSRLYGGIHYRAAIENGLKYGKCIGQYASDLVTRK
;
A
#
# COMPACT_ATOMS: atom_id res chain seq x y z
N MET A 1 34.41 -20.93 8.49
CA MET A 1 32.98 -20.96 8.11
C MET A 1 32.12 -21.38 9.32
N MET A 2 32.12 -20.59 10.42
CA MET A 2 31.30 -20.90 11.62
C MET A 2 31.45 -19.76 12.65
N LYS A 3 30.89 -18.55 12.34
CA LYS A 3 30.81 -17.41 13.30
C LYS A 3 29.72 -16.39 12.96
N VAL A 4 28.66 -16.73 12.19
CA VAL A 4 27.61 -15.77 11.77
C VAL A 4 26.22 -16.07 12.38
N PHE A 5 26.07 -17.05 13.27
CA PHE A 5 24.73 -17.51 13.73
C PHE A 5 24.37 -17.11 15.17
N LYS A 6 24.88 -16.02 15.72
CA LYS A 6 24.57 -15.63 17.13
C LYS A 6 23.88 -14.27 17.35
N HIS A 7 23.32 -13.61 16.34
CA HIS A 7 22.75 -12.26 16.51
C HIS A 7 21.28 -12.08 16.06
N ILE A 8 20.49 -13.16 15.90
CA ILE A 8 19.10 -13.04 15.40
C ILE A 8 18.02 -13.15 16.51
N VAL A 9 18.36 -13.31 17.77
CA VAL A 9 17.36 -13.48 18.86
C VAL A 9 17.06 -12.21 19.68
N ALA A 10 17.74 -11.10 19.43
CA ALA A 10 17.65 -9.90 20.29
C ALA A 10 16.77 -8.74 19.77
N ALA A 11 16.10 -8.86 18.62
CA ALA A 11 15.41 -7.70 18.00
C ALA A 11 13.89 -7.61 18.25
N LEU A 12 13.31 -8.52 19.02
CA LEU A 12 11.86 -8.50 19.33
C LEU A 12 11.46 -7.72 20.60
N GLY A 13 12.41 -7.09 21.26
CA GLY A 13 12.21 -6.46 22.58
C GLY A 13 12.12 -4.94 22.63
N PHE A 14 12.28 -4.19 21.53
CA PHE A 14 12.58 -2.75 21.64
C PHE A 14 11.62 -1.76 20.99
N PHE A 15 10.39 -2.14 20.68
CA PHE A 15 9.40 -1.20 20.11
C PHE A 15 8.26 -0.76 21.06
N LEU A 16 8.43 -0.91 22.38
CA LEU A 16 7.44 -0.50 23.38
C LEU A 16 7.88 0.66 24.30
N LEU A 17 9.03 1.30 24.03
CA LEU A 17 9.50 2.39 24.90
C LEU A 17 9.82 3.63 24.06
N GLY A 18 8.82 4.47 23.81
CA GLY A 18 9.07 5.74 23.12
C GLY A 18 7.87 6.65 22.94
N SER A 19 7.08 6.84 23.97
CA SER A 19 6.33 8.06 24.32
C SER A 19 5.54 7.72 25.59
N GLY A 20 5.93 8.33 26.69
CA GLY A 20 5.25 8.18 28.00
C GLY A 20 3.82 8.69 27.90
N LEU A 21 2.89 7.83 27.46
CA LEU A 21 1.48 8.02 27.76
C LEU A 21 1.32 7.67 29.23
N SER A 22 1.05 8.68 30.03
CA SER A 22 0.54 8.52 31.39
C SER A 22 -0.61 7.52 31.35
N PHE A 23 -0.62 6.52 32.23
CA PHE A 23 -1.65 5.47 32.32
C PHE A 23 -3.06 5.98 32.73
N ALA A 24 -3.33 7.27 32.56
CA ALA A 24 -4.52 7.95 33.05
C ALA A 24 -5.46 8.49 31.97
N ASP A 25 -5.03 8.64 30.71
CA ASP A 25 -5.89 9.24 29.69
C ASP A 25 -6.48 8.19 28.75
N THR A 26 -7.82 8.18 28.62
CA THR A 26 -8.54 7.41 27.61
C THR A 26 -8.05 7.80 26.22
N PRO A 27 -7.60 6.85 25.36
CA PRO A 27 -7.08 7.19 24.06
C PRO A 27 -8.17 7.82 23.18
N LYS A 28 -7.82 8.91 22.50
CA LYS A 28 -8.75 9.55 21.55
C LYS A 28 -9.04 8.59 20.38
N PRO A 29 -10.21 8.70 19.73
CA PRO A 29 -10.57 7.81 18.62
C PRO A 29 -9.53 7.73 17.48
N GLN A 30 -8.90 8.87 17.11
CA GLN A 30 -7.83 8.88 16.11
C GLN A 30 -6.57 8.15 16.58
N ASP A 31 -6.24 8.16 17.87
CA ASP A 31 -5.10 7.44 18.41
C ASP A 31 -5.33 5.91 18.39
N VAL A 32 -6.59 5.48 18.60
CA VAL A 32 -6.99 4.07 18.39
C VAL A 32 -6.69 3.64 16.96
N ILE A 33 -7.12 4.43 15.95
CA ILE A 33 -6.87 4.16 14.55
C ILE A 33 -5.36 4.06 14.28
N LEU A 34 -4.60 5.10 14.64
CA LEU A 34 -3.16 5.17 14.35
C LEU A 34 -2.36 4.07 15.08
N THR A 35 -2.83 3.58 16.21
CA THR A 35 -2.24 2.44 16.93
C THR A 35 -2.46 1.13 16.17
N TRP A 36 -3.69 0.88 15.70
CA TRP A 36 -3.98 -0.29 14.86
C TRP A 36 -3.20 -0.28 13.55
N TYR A 37 -3.13 0.86 12.87
CA TYR A 37 -2.35 1.01 11.64
C TYR A 37 -0.86 0.78 11.87
N GLY A 38 -0.32 1.23 13.01
CA GLY A 38 1.07 0.97 13.39
C GLY A 38 1.37 -0.53 13.52
N LEU A 39 0.47 -1.28 14.19
CA LEU A 39 0.60 -2.74 14.28
C LEU A 39 0.47 -3.42 12.91
N VAL A 40 -0.51 -3.01 12.11
CA VAL A 40 -0.69 -3.54 10.74
C VAL A 40 0.56 -3.32 9.90
N ASN A 41 1.13 -2.10 9.90
CA ASN A 41 2.36 -1.79 9.18
C ASN A 41 3.52 -2.70 9.61
N GLY A 42 3.73 -2.85 10.92
CA GLY A 42 4.77 -3.74 11.44
C GLY A 42 4.59 -5.20 11.01
N LEU A 43 3.36 -5.69 10.97
CA LEU A 43 3.08 -7.07 10.56
C LEU A 43 3.20 -7.27 9.03
N VAL A 44 2.73 -6.33 8.23
CA VAL A 44 2.87 -6.35 6.76
C VAL A 44 4.35 -6.41 6.38
N ARG A 45 5.18 -5.58 7.02
CA ARG A 45 6.62 -5.54 6.80
C ARG A 45 7.29 -6.90 6.95
N HIS A 46 6.88 -7.69 7.95
CA HIS A 46 7.53 -8.96 8.28
C HIS A 46 6.83 -10.20 7.71
N THR A 47 5.85 -9.99 6.81
CA THR A 47 5.07 -11.09 6.26
C THR A 47 5.19 -11.16 4.73
N PRO A 48 5.90 -12.15 4.18
CA PRO A 48 6.20 -12.26 2.73
C PRO A 48 4.98 -12.27 1.82
N THR A 49 3.83 -12.65 2.34
CA THR A 49 2.60 -12.81 1.57
C THR A 49 1.85 -11.51 1.34
N TYR A 50 2.26 -10.41 1.97
CA TYR A 50 1.72 -9.07 1.68
C TYR A 50 2.55 -8.40 0.57
N SER A 51 2.44 -8.97 -0.65
CA SER A 51 2.96 -8.32 -1.85
C SER A 51 2.27 -6.95 -2.08
N PRO A 52 2.86 -6.06 -2.89
CA PRO A 52 2.31 -4.71 -3.09
C PRO A 52 0.81 -4.65 -3.40
N PRO A 53 0.24 -5.46 -4.32
CA PRO A 53 -1.20 -5.42 -4.58
C PRO A 53 -2.04 -5.93 -3.41
N VAL A 54 -1.57 -6.95 -2.71
CA VAL A 54 -2.31 -7.52 -1.56
C VAL A 54 -2.34 -6.53 -0.39
N ALA A 55 -1.22 -5.89 -0.10
CA ALA A 55 -1.14 -4.86 0.93
C ALA A 55 -2.03 -3.65 0.58
N ALA A 56 -1.94 -3.15 -0.66
CA ALA A 56 -2.76 -2.02 -1.12
C ALA A 56 -4.27 -2.30 -0.98
N ARG A 57 -4.71 -3.49 -1.39
CA ARG A 57 -6.11 -3.91 -1.19
C ARG A 57 -6.52 -3.92 0.28
N ALA A 58 -5.66 -4.46 1.14
CA ALA A 58 -5.95 -4.52 2.58
C ALA A 58 -6.08 -3.12 3.19
N TYR A 59 -5.19 -2.20 2.85
CA TYR A 59 -5.29 -0.79 3.27
C TYR A 59 -6.52 -0.08 2.70
N GLY A 60 -6.94 -0.39 1.47
CA GLY A 60 -8.17 0.13 0.89
C GLY A 60 -9.40 -0.22 1.75
N TYR A 61 -9.59 -1.49 2.06
CA TYR A 61 -10.70 -1.92 2.92
C TYR A 61 -10.57 -1.45 4.36
N LEU A 62 -9.35 -1.38 4.90
CA LEU A 62 -9.08 -0.86 6.25
C LEU A 62 -9.47 0.62 6.34
N GLY A 63 -9.08 1.44 5.35
CA GLY A 63 -9.44 2.85 5.27
C GLY A 63 -10.94 3.08 5.20
N VAL A 64 -11.64 2.33 4.35
CA VAL A 64 -13.12 2.40 4.27
C VAL A 64 -13.77 1.97 5.59
N THR A 65 -13.21 0.97 6.28
CA THR A 65 -13.76 0.51 7.58
C THR A 65 -13.70 1.62 8.63
N VAL A 66 -12.54 2.28 8.80
CA VAL A 66 -12.42 3.35 9.80
C VAL A 66 -13.23 4.58 9.42
N TYR A 67 -13.32 4.90 8.13
CA TYR A 67 -14.11 6.01 7.63
C TYR A 67 -15.61 5.83 7.93
N GLU A 68 -16.19 4.71 7.51
CA GLU A 68 -17.62 4.43 7.70
C GLU A 68 -17.99 4.26 9.18
N ALA A 69 -17.04 3.81 10.01
CA ALA A 69 -17.24 3.75 11.45
C ALA A 69 -17.53 5.13 12.05
N VAL A 70 -16.89 6.18 11.52
CA VAL A 70 -17.05 7.57 11.98
C VAL A 70 -18.17 8.27 11.24
N ALA A 71 -18.22 8.16 9.91
CA ALA A 71 -19.19 8.85 9.07
C ALA A 71 -20.65 8.55 9.42
N SER A 72 -20.93 7.34 9.92
CA SER A 72 -22.27 6.94 10.36
C SER A 72 -22.84 7.74 11.53
N GLY A 73 -22.00 8.47 12.25
CA GLY A 73 -22.40 9.29 13.42
C GLY A 73 -21.87 10.71 13.35
N SER A 74 -21.28 11.13 12.22
CA SER A 74 -20.82 12.50 12.01
C SER A 74 -21.90 13.33 11.30
N ASP A 75 -22.04 14.57 11.76
CA ASP A 75 -22.90 15.55 11.09
C ASP A 75 -22.24 16.12 9.84
N ASP A 76 -20.91 16.03 9.71
CA ASP A 76 -20.11 16.63 8.64
C ASP A 76 -19.68 15.64 7.56
N LEU A 77 -19.55 14.35 7.91
CA LEU A 77 -19.11 13.34 6.95
C LEU A 77 -20.27 12.71 6.18
N GLN A 78 -20.01 12.47 4.88
CA GLN A 78 -20.90 11.74 4.00
C GLN A 78 -20.41 10.30 3.81
N THR A 79 -21.33 9.31 3.82
CA THR A 79 -20.98 7.91 3.55
C THR A 79 -20.39 7.71 2.15
N LEU A 80 -19.43 6.81 2.03
CA LEU A 80 -18.89 6.33 0.75
C LEU A 80 -19.77 5.26 0.09
N ALA A 81 -20.83 4.81 0.78
CA ALA A 81 -21.80 3.88 0.20
C ALA A 81 -22.53 4.56 -0.97
N GLY A 82 -22.51 3.90 -2.13
CA GLY A 82 -23.02 4.45 -3.38
C GLY A 82 -21.99 5.25 -4.19
N GLN A 83 -20.87 5.64 -3.60
CA GLN A 83 -19.74 6.29 -4.29
C GLN A 83 -18.65 5.28 -4.66
N LEU A 84 -18.38 4.29 -3.79
CA LEU A 84 -17.47 3.19 -4.09
C LEU A 84 -18.19 2.05 -4.79
N ASN A 85 -17.52 1.43 -5.75
CA ASN A 85 -18.07 0.37 -6.59
C ASN A 85 -18.59 -0.81 -5.76
N GLY A 86 -19.90 -1.03 -5.82
CA GLY A 86 -20.56 -2.13 -5.12
C GLY A 86 -20.70 -1.98 -3.61
N LEU A 87 -20.25 -0.88 -3.00
CA LEU A 87 -20.46 -0.60 -1.59
C LEU A 87 -21.87 -0.07 -1.36
N LYS A 88 -22.70 -0.84 -0.64
CA LYS A 88 -24.09 -0.48 -0.30
C LYS A 88 -24.57 -1.25 0.93
N GLY A 89 -25.67 -0.77 1.50
CA GLY A 89 -26.36 -1.51 2.57
C GLY A 89 -25.54 -1.61 3.87
N LEU A 90 -24.78 -0.56 4.21
CA LEU A 90 -24.05 -0.52 5.48
C LEU A 90 -25.00 -0.39 6.67
N PRO A 91 -24.64 -0.97 7.84
CA PRO A 91 -25.43 -0.78 9.07
C PRO A 91 -25.44 0.70 9.45
N LYS A 92 -26.52 1.12 10.10
CA LYS A 92 -26.68 2.48 10.62
C LYS A 92 -26.73 2.46 12.14
N ARG A 93 -26.28 3.54 12.78
CA ARG A 93 -26.52 3.75 14.21
C ARG A 93 -28.01 3.97 14.47
N GLU A 94 -28.48 3.53 15.62
CA GLU A 94 -29.85 3.78 16.04
C GLU A 94 -30.04 5.27 16.36
N SER A 95 -31.11 5.85 15.84
CA SER A 95 -31.42 7.26 16.08
C SER A 95 -31.70 7.53 17.56
N GLY A 96 -31.17 8.64 18.07
CA GLY A 96 -31.35 9.06 19.45
C GLY A 96 -30.60 8.23 20.51
N LYS A 97 -29.69 7.33 20.06
CA LYS A 97 -28.82 6.56 20.96
C LYS A 97 -27.41 7.08 20.99
N THR A 98 -26.81 7.10 22.17
CA THR A 98 -25.39 7.48 22.34
C THR A 98 -24.48 6.34 21.94
N TYR A 99 -23.44 6.67 21.19
CA TYR A 99 -22.36 5.78 20.78
C TYR A 99 -21.00 6.41 21.08
N ASP A 100 -20.00 5.58 21.33
CA ASP A 100 -18.61 6.03 21.47
C ASP A 100 -17.77 5.61 20.29
N ASN A 101 -17.05 6.55 19.67
CA ASN A 101 -16.25 6.30 18.47
C ASN A 101 -15.00 5.45 18.76
N SER A 102 -14.35 5.59 19.92
CA SER A 102 -13.19 4.77 20.28
C SER A 102 -13.57 3.29 20.41
N VAL A 103 -14.70 3.01 21.05
CA VAL A 103 -15.25 1.66 21.21
C VAL A 103 -15.65 1.08 19.85
N ILE A 104 -16.35 1.85 19.01
CA ILE A 104 -16.73 1.42 17.64
C ILE A 104 -15.49 1.06 16.82
N LEU A 105 -14.50 1.97 16.77
CA LEU A 105 -13.29 1.80 16.00
C LEU A 105 -12.48 0.60 16.48
N ASN A 106 -12.29 0.44 17.79
CA ASN A 106 -11.58 -0.73 18.32
C ASN A 106 -12.29 -2.03 17.95
N ALA A 107 -13.60 -2.12 18.16
CA ALA A 107 -14.39 -3.31 17.84
C ALA A 107 -14.42 -3.64 16.35
N ALA A 108 -14.49 -2.60 15.48
CA ALA A 108 -14.44 -2.79 14.04
C ALA A 108 -13.06 -3.30 13.59
N LEU A 109 -11.97 -2.67 14.07
CA LEU A 109 -10.60 -3.04 13.71
C LEU A 109 -10.21 -4.43 14.26
N ALA A 110 -10.60 -4.75 15.49
CA ALA A 110 -10.42 -6.08 16.08
C ALA A 110 -11.14 -7.19 15.31
N SER A 111 -12.29 -6.87 14.69
CA SER A 111 -13.04 -7.81 13.86
C SER A 111 -12.50 -7.91 12.44
N PHE A 112 -11.97 -6.82 11.88
CA PHE A 112 -11.47 -6.72 10.51
C PHE A 112 -10.06 -7.30 10.35
N THR A 113 -9.11 -6.91 11.22
CA THR A 113 -7.68 -7.18 11.02
C THR A 113 -7.33 -8.67 11.03
N PRO A 114 -7.90 -9.54 11.90
CA PRO A 114 -7.59 -10.97 11.85
C PRO A 114 -8.04 -11.67 10.56
N ILE A 115 -9.00 -11.09 9.85
CA ILE A 115 -9.47 -11.62 8.56
C ILE A 115 -8.55 -11.18 7.43
N PHE A 116 -8.24 -9.88 7.34
CA PHE A 116 -7.44 -9.33 6.25
C PHE A 116 -5.94 -9.60 6.41
N PHE A 117 -5.47 -9.78 7.64
CA PHE A 117 -4.06 -10.00 7.96
C PHE A 117 -3.82 -11.40 8.58
N LYS A 118 -4.67 -12.38 8.26
CA LYS A 118 -4.55 -13.76 8.76
C LYS A 118 -3.22 -14.44 8.45
N ASN A 119 -2.57 -14.04 7.34
CA ASN A 119 -1.30 -14.64 6.91
C ASN A 119 -0.09 -14.20 7.73
N THR A 120 -0.28 -13.29 8.70
CA THR A 120 0.75 -12.95 9.69
C THR A 120 1.03 -14.09 10.67
N GLY A 121 0.26 -15.19 10.56
CA GLY A 121 0.43 -16.39 11.38
C GLY A 121 -0.01 -16.22 12.84
N PRO A 122 0.23 -17.24 13.67
CA PRO A 122 -0.22 -17.23 15.07
C PRO A 122 0.31 -16.03 15.89
N SER A 123 1.56 -15.63 15.66
CA SER A 123 2.17 -14.49 16.37
C SER A 123 1.49 -13.17 16.02
N GLY A 124 1.20 -12.93 14.73
CA GLY A 124 0.48 -11.72 14.30
C GLY A 124 -0.97 -11.71 14.80
N LEU A 125 -1.66 -12.85 14.72
CA LEU A 125 -3.01 -12.97 15.29
C LEU A 125 -3.01 -12.75 16.81
N GLY A 126 -2.00 -13.24 17.53
CA GLY A 126 -1.81 -12.98 18.96
C GLY A 126 -1.57 -11.51 19.26
N ALA A 127 -0.80 -10.80 18.41
CA ALA A 127 -0.56 -9.38 18.54
C ALA A 127 -1.85 -8.55 18.36
N PHE A 128 -2.71 -8.91 17.40
CA PHE A 128 -4.03 -8.29 17.24
C PHE A 128 -4.92 -8.50 18.47
N ALA A 129 -4.97 -9.71 19.00
CA ALA A 129 -5.76 -10.02 20.19
C ALA A 129 -5.25 -9.26 21.43
N ALA A 130 -3.93 -9.15 21.61
CA ALA A 130 -3.33 -8.40 22.70
C ALA A 130 -3.61 -6.89 22.57
N LEU A 131 -3.56 -6.34 21.36
CA LEU A 131 -3.88 -4.94 21.13
C LEU A 131 -5.36 -4.66 21.40
N ASP A 132 -6.26 -5.52 20.90
CA ASP A 132 -7.71 -5.41 21.16
C ASP A 132 -8.01 -5.42 22.67
N SER A 133 -7.47 -6.40 23.41
CA SER A 133 -7.65 -6.50 24.86
C SER A 133 -7.18 -5.23 25.56
N ARG A 134 -5.99 -4.73 25.25
CA ARG A 134 -5.42 -3.52 25.85
C ARG A 134 -6.28 -2.29 25.57
N LEU A 135 -6.62 -2.04 24.29
CA LEU A 135 -7.41 -0.86 23.92
C LEU A 135 -8.84 -0.95 24.47
N THR A 136 -9.46 -2.13 24.46
CA THR A 136 -10.79 -2.32 25.04
C THR A 136 -10.81 -1.86 26.50
N HIS A 137 -9.86 -2.30 27.33
CA HIS A 137 -9.79 -1.85 28.73
C HIS A 137 -9.64 -0.32 28.85
N GLN A 138 -8.86 0.30 27.96
CA GLN A 138 -8.61 1.74 28.02
C GLN A 138 -9.82 2.58 27.57
N VAL A 139 -10.56 2.12 26.53
CA VAL A 139 -11.64 2.92 25.94
C VAL A 139 -12.97 2.78 26.66
N ILE A 140 -13.19 1.72 27.45
CA ILE A 140 -14.47 1.50 28.17
C ILE A 140 -14.45 2.01 29.60
N ASP A 141 -13.30 2.46 30.11
CA ASP A 141 -13.17 2.88 31.50
C ASP A 141 -14.15 4.01 31.84
N GLY A 142 -14.95 3.83 32.89
CA GLY A 142 -15.96 4.78 33.33
C GLY A 142 -17.18 4.92 32.40
N MET A 143 -17.32 4.13 31.34
CA MET A 143 -18.41 4.23 30.36
C MET A 143 -19.63 3.38 30.78
N ALA A 144 -20.84 3.86 30.48
CA ALA A 144 -22.08 3.12 30.70
C ALA A 144 -22.12 1.83 29.83
N SER A 145 -22.50 0.71 30.44
CA SER A 145 -22.49 -0.61 29.82
C SER A 145 -23.31 -0.69 28.53
N ASP A 146 -24.46 -0.03 28.48
CA ASP A 146 -25.33 -0.01 27.28
C ASP A 146 -24.70 0.75 26.10
N VAL A 147 -23.89 1.78 26.38
CA VAL A 147 -23.09 2.49 25.34
C VAL A 147 -21.98 1.57 24.81
N VAL A 148 -21.25 0.87 25.70
CA VAL A 148 -20.20 -0.07 25.34
C VAL A 148 -20.76 -1.20 24.49
N GLU A 149 -21.84 -1.85 24.93
CA GLU A 149 -22.47 -2.96 24.22
C GLU A 149 -22.94 -2.56 22.83
N ARG A 150 -23.64 -1.43 22.73
CA ARG A 150 -24.18 -0.91 21.48
C ARG A 150 -23.09 -0.48 20.51
N SER A 151 -22.06 0.20 21.00
CA SER A 151 -20.93 0.65 20.20
C SER A 151 -20.12 -0.54 19.67
N THR A 152 -19.86 -1.54 20.51
CA THR A 152 -19.19 -2.78 20.15
C THR A 152 -19.98 -3.56 19.10
N ALA A 153 -21.29 -3.73 19.29
CA ALA A 153 -22.15 -4.42 18.33
C ALA A 153 -22.18 -3.73 16.98
N TYR A 154 -22.26 -2.40 16.96
CA TYR A 154 -22.20 -1.61 15.74
C TYR A 154 -20.86 -1.78 15.00
N GLY A 155 -19.72 -1.62 15.68
CA GLY A 155 -18.40 -1.78 15.09
C GLY A 155 -18.21 -3.16 14.47
N LYS A 156 -18.61 -4.23 15.15
CA LYS A 156 -18.57 -5.60 14.63
C LYS A 156 -19.47 -5.79 13.40
N SER A 157 -20.68 -5.24 13.40
CA SER A 157 -21.60 -5.34 12.27
C SER A 157 -21.10 -4.61 11.04
N LEU A 158 -20.47 -3.45 11.23
CA LEU A 158 -19.83 -2.68 10.16
C LEU A 158 -18.65 -3.45 9.54
N ALA A 159 -17.74 -3.96 10.37
CA ALA A 159 -16.63 -4.78 9.89
C ALA A 159 -17.12 -5.98 9.08
N ALA A 160 -18.16 -6.68 9.54
CA ALA A 160 -18.76 -7.80 8.83
C ALA A 160 -19.33 -7.38 7.46
N ALA A 161 -19.96 -6.19 7.36
CA ALA A 161 -20.47 -5.67 6.09
C ALA A 161 -19.34 -5.36 5.10
N ILE A 162 -18.25 -4.71 5.55
CA ILE A 162 -17.08 -4.43 4.72
C ILE A 162 -16.37 -5.72 4.30
N ILE A 163 -16.20 -6.68 5.20
CA ILE A 163 -15.63 -8.00 4.85
C ILE A 163 -16.51 -8.72 3.81
N LYS A 164 -17.84 -8.66 3.95
CA LYS A 164 -18.76 -9.21 2.94
C LYS A 164 -18.60 -8.54 1.58
N TRP A 165 -18.51 -7.22 1.56
CA TRP A 165 -18.26 -6.45 0.34
C TRP A 165 -16.92 -6.83 -0.32
N SER A 166 -15.87 -7.03 0.46
CA SER A 166 -14.55 -7.41 -0.06
C SER A 166 -14.53 -8.78 -0.77
N LYS A 167 -15.44 -9.68 -0.40
CA LYS A 167 -15.52 -11.03 -1.03
C LYS A 167 -16.05 -10.98 -2.47
N THR A 168 -16.57 -9.85 -2.91
CA THR A 168 -17.16 -9.66 -4.25
C THR A 168 -16.21 -8.96 -5.23
N ASP A 169 -14.98 -8.68 -4.84
CA ASP A 169 -14.04 -7.91 -5.68
C ASP A 169 -13.23 -8.74 -6.69
N GLY A 170 -13.30 -10.05 -6.64
CA GLY A 170 -12.56 -10.93 -7.56
C GLY A 170 -11.23 -11.45 -7.00
N ALA A 171 -10.64 -10.80 -5.97
CA ALA A 171 -9.41 -11.26 -5.34
C ALA A 171 -9.59 -12.57 -4.56
N GLY A 172 -10.84 -12.97 -4.34
CA GLY A 172 -11.24 -14.15 -3.58
C GLY A 172 -11.20 -13.91 -2.07
N GLY A 173 -12.12 -14.57 -1.34
CA GLY A 173 -12.21 -14.48 0.12
C GLY A 173 -10.97 -14.99 0.85
N ASP A 174 -10.26 -15.92 0.22
CA ASP A 174 -8.93 -16.34 0.64
C ASP A 174 -7.91 -15.58 -0.21
N ILE A 175 -7.17 -14.71 0.44
CA ILE A 175 -6.02 -14.06 -0.18
C ILE A 175 -5.03 -15.15 -0.55
N LYS A 176 -5.12 -15.64 -1.76
CA LYS A 176 -4.12 -16.53 -2.35
C LYS A 176 -2.92 -15.65 -2.74
N ASN A 177 -2.19 -15.20 -1.73
CA ASN A 177 -1.11 -14.23 -1.84
C ASN A 177 0.04 -14.67 -2.75
N LEU A 178 0.07 -15.94 -3.08
CA LEU A 178 1.03 -16.56 -3.98
C LEU A 178 0.26 -17.26 -5.10
N GLY A 179 -0.70 -16.56 -5.70
CA GLY A 179 -1.55 -17.09 -6.76
C GLY A 179 -0.77 -17.52 -7.99
N PHE A 180 -0.07 -18.63 -7.86
CA PHE A 180 0.49 -19.34 -9.01
C PHE A 180 -0.66 -20.02 -9.74
N ASP A 181 -1.24 -19.29 -10.68
CA ASP A 181 -2.22 -19.87 -11.59
C ASP A 181 -1.48 -20.71 -12.63
N GLN A 182 -1.61 -22.02 -12.51
CA GLN A 182 -1.01 -22.96 -13.46
C GLN A 182 -1.69 -22.90 -14.84
N SER A 183 -2.89 -22.31 -14.94
CA SER A 183 -3.59 -22.13 -16.20
C SER A 183 -3.05 -20.97 -17.04
N LEU A 184 -2.28 -20.04 -16.45
CA LEU A 184 -1.68 -18.93 -17.18
C LEU A 184 -0.61 -19.46 -18.14
N LYS A 185 -0.86 -19.28 -19.41
CA LYS A 185 0.15 -19.49 -20.46
C LYS A 185 0.86 -18.18 -20.70
N LEU A 186 2.14 -18.12 -20.38
CA LEU A 186 2.97 -16.95 -20.70
C LEU A 186 3.15 -16.86 -22.21
N PRO A 187 3.08 -15.66 -22.80
CA PRO A 187 3.43 -15.46 -24.18
C PRO A 187 4.90 -15.80 -24.42
N VAL A 188 5.22 -16.31 -25.61
CA VAL A 188 6.57 -16.70 -25.99
C VAL A 188 7.13 -15.70 -27.02
N GLY A 189 8.31 -15.19 -26.77
CA GLY A 189 9.00 -14.26 -27.65
C GLY A 189 10.02 -13.40 -26.91
N PRO A 190 10.94 -12.77 -27.63
CA PRO A 190 12.05 -12.03 -27.02
C PRO A 190 11.61 -10.78 -26.25
N GLN A 191 10.43 -10.24 -26.54
CA GLN A 191 9.86 -9.06 -25.90
C GLN A 191 9.14 -9.36 -24.59
N TYR A 192 8.86 -10.63 -24.29
CA TYR A 192 8.03 -10.99 -23.15
C TYR A 192 8.83 -11.31 -21.90
N TRP A 193 8.19 -11.08 -20.78
CA TRP A 193 8.71 -11.33 -19.45
C TRP A 193 9.08 -12.81 -19.27
N VAL A 194 10.22 -13.02 -18.67
CA VAL A 194 10.69 -14.33 -18.17
C VAL A 194 11.12 -14.17 -16.70
N PRO A 195 11.14 -15.26 -15.90
CA PRO A 195 11.70 -15.21 -14.56
C PRO A 195 13.14 -14.68 -14.55
N THR A 196 13.39 -13.69 -13.70
CA THR A 196 14.69 -13.00 -13.61
C THR A 196 15.48 -13.38 -12.36
N ASN A 197 14.83 -14.07 -11.40
CA ASN A 197 15.45 -14.50 -10.17
C ASN A 197 15.40 -16.02 -10.05
N MET A 198 16.53 -16.64 -9.71
CA MET A 198 16.67 -18.10 -9.56
C MET A 198 16.02 -18.65 -8.27
N LEU A 199 15.55 -17.79 -7.36
CA LEU A 199 14.83 -18.22 -6.17
C LEU A 199 13.49 -18.86 -6.56
N ALA A 200 13.23 -20.07 -6.07
CA ALA A 200 12.10 -20.91 -6.46
C ALA A 200 10.73 -20.22 -6.37
N LEU A 201 10.53 -19.33 -5.40
CA LEU A 201 9.29 -18.57 -5.23
C LEU A 201 9.03 -17.52 -6.31
N GLN A 202 10.03 -17.18 -7.12
CA GLN A 202 9.93 -16.13 -8.14
C GLN A 202 9.94 -16.67 -9.58
N GLN A 203 9.79 -17.97 -9.76
CA GLN A 203 9.75 -18.61 -11.07
C GLN A 203 8.43 -18.42 -11.83
N LYS A 204 7.39 -17.96 -11.15
CA LYS A 204 6.07 -17.71 -11.74
C LYS A 204 5.66 -16.26 -11.55
N PRO A 205 4.88 -15.70 -12.50
CA PRO A 205 4.43 -14.32 -12.38
C PRO A 205 3.45 -14.15 -11.23
N LEU A 206 3.67 -13.10 -10.44
CA LEU A 206 2.89 -12.80 -9.25
C LEU A 206 1.50 -12.29 -9.62
N LEU A 207 0.43 -12.94 -9.13
CA LEU A 207 -0.97 -12.49 -9.17
C LEU A 207 -1.46 -12.03 -10.56
N PRO A 208 -1.35 -12.84 -11.63
CA PRO A 208 -1.58 -12.38 -13.00
C PRO A 208 -2.99 -11.87 -13.29
N TRP A 209 -3.97 -12.23 -12.46
CA TRP A 209 -5.37 -11.81 -12.63
C TRP A 209 -5.77 -10.60 -11.79
N TRP A 210 -4.83 -10.02 -11.01
CA TRP A 210 -5.14 -8.92 -10.10
C TRP A 210 -5.76 -7.70 -10.77
N GLY A 211 -5.35 -7.40 -11.99
CA GLY A 211 -5.90 -6.33 -12.82
C GLY A 211 -7.37 -6.51 -13.25
N LYS A 212 -7.97 -7.67 -12.94
CA LYS A 212 -9.40 -7.95 -13.17
C LYS A 212 -10.26 -7.74 -11.94
N ASN A 213 -9.67 -7.39 -10.81
CA ASN A 213 -10.43 -7.14 -9.58
C ASN A 213 -11.32 -5.91 -9.75
N ARG A 214 -12.45 -5.91 -9.04
CA ARG A 214 -13.30 -4.73 -8.92
C ARG A 214 -12.52 -3.59 -8.28
N THR A 215 -12.49 -2.46 -8.95
CA THR A 215 -11.94 -1.20 -8.46
C THR A 215 -12.80 -0.62 -7.33
N PHE A 216 -12.24 0.32 -6.57
CA PHE A 216 -12.93 1.00 -5.48
C PHE A 216 -13.66 2.25 -5.97
N ALA A 217 -12.91 3.28 -6.41
CA ALA A 217 -13.46 4.58 -6.81
C ALA A 217 -13.56 4.75 -8.32
N ILE A 218 -12.51 4.37 -9.06
CA ILE A 218 -12.57 4.46 -10.54
C ILE A 218 -13.62 3.47 -11.08
N PRO A 219 -14.60 3.91 -11.90
CA PRO A 219 -15.66 3.02 -12.36
C PRO A 219 -15.15 1.88 -13.23
N LYS A 220 -14.23 2.17 -14.14
CA LYS A 220 -13.54 1.19 -14.98
C LYS A 220 -12.06 1.54 -15.04
N ILE A 221 -11.20 0.57 -14.95
CA ILE A 221 -9.75 0.80 -14.96
C ILE A 221 -9.27 1.47 -16.26
N ASP A 222 -10.01 1.29 -17.35
CA ASP A 222 -9.76 1.89 -18.66
C ASP A 222 -10.24 3.36 -18.77
N ASP A 223 -10.88 3.92 -17.75
CA ASP A 223 -11.27 5.35 -17.73
C ASP A 223 -10.02 6.24 -17.58
N CYS A 224 -8.95 5.73 -16.98
CA CYS A 224 -7.62 6.30 -17.09
C CYS A 224 -6.86 5.66 -18.25
N LYS A 225 -6.24 6.49 -19.09
CA LYS A 225 -5.44 6.04 -20.23
C LYS A 225 -3.95 6.12 -19.94
N PHE A 226 -3.21 5.22 -20.52
CA PHE A 226 -1.75 5.25 -20.57
C PHE A 226 -1.28 4.89 -21.99
N ASP A 227 -0.13 5.41 -22.38
CA ASP A 227 0.47 5.10 -23.66
C ASP A 227 0.95 3.64 -23.66
N PRO A 228 0.95 2.92 -24.80
CA PRO A 228 1.54 1.60 -24.87
C PRO A 228 3.06 1.67 -24.62
N PRO A 229 3.69 0.56 -24.22
CA PRO A 229 5.14 0.51 -24.12
C PRO A 229 5.78 0.78 -25.49
N ILE A 230 6.99 1.33 -25.47
CA ILE A 230 7.78 1.51 -26.70
C ILE A 230 7.90 0.17 -27.43
N PRO A 231 7.70 0.13 -28.75
CA PRO A 231 7.80 -1.09 -29.53
C PRO A 231 9.15 -1.78 -29.32
N PHE A 232 9.11 -3.06 -28.96
CA PHE A 232 10.29 -3.87 -28.76
C PHE A 232 11.15 -3.92 -30.03
N SER A 233 12.46 -3.77 -29.84
CA SER A 233 13.43 -3.92 -30.90
C SER A 233 14.81 -4.33 -30.33
N GLU A 234 15.58 -5.11 -31.07
CA GLU A 234 16.97 -5.45 -30.76
C GLU A 234 17.97 -4.57 -31.53
N ASP A 235 17.48 -3.72 -32.42
CA ASP A 235 18.30 -2.77 -33.16
C ASP A 235 18.87 -1.70 -32.21
N LYS A 236 20.20 -1.53 -32.25
CA LYS A 236 20.93 -0.56 -31.41
C LYS A 236 20.53 0.90 -31.67
N SER A 237 19.97 1.22 -32.84
CA SER A 237 19.48 2.56 -33.15
C SER A 237 18.06 2.84 -32.63
N SER A 238 17.33 1.78 -32.22
CA SER A 238 15.95 1.87 -31.79
C SER A 238 15.79 2.62 -30.46
N GLU A 239 14.61 3.19 -30.24
CA GLU A 239 14.25 3.84 -28.98
C GLU A 239 14.20 2.83 -27.81
N PHE A 240 13.80 1.58 -28.09
CA PHE A 240 13.79 0.54 -27.06
C PHE A 240 15.20 0.22 -26.55
N TYR A 241 16.17 0.07 -27.49
CA TYR A 241 17.57 -0.15 -27.12
C TYR A 241 18.13 1.03 -26.32
N LYS A 242 17.85 2.27 -26.73
CA LYS A 242 18.31 3.46 -26.00
C LYS A 242 17.82 3.50 -24.55
N GLN A 243 16.56 3.15 -24.28
CA GLN A 243 16.06 3.07 -22.92
C GLN A 243 16.70 1.93 -22.12
N ALA A 244 16.94 0.78 -22.73
CA ALA A 244 17.66 -0.30 -22.07
C ALA A 244 19.12 0.09 -21.77
N TYR A 245 19.77 0.78 -22.71
CA TYR A 245 21.12 1.30 -22.52
C TYR A 245 21.19 2.38 -21.45
N GLU A 246 20.17 3.24 -21.34
CA GLU A 246 20.04 4.21 -20.24
C GLU A 246 20.03 3.52 -18.86
N VAL A 247 19.25 2.44 -18.71
CA VAL A 247 19.23 1.67 -17.44
C VAL A 247 20.60 1.07 -17.14
N TYR A 248 21.27 0.52 -18.16
CA TYR A 248 22.62 -0.03 -18.06
C TYR A 248 23.65 1.02 -17.65
N ASP A 249 23.66 2.16 -18.35
CA ASP A 249 24.62 3.23 -18.11
C ASP A 249 24.44 3.88 -16.74
N VAL A 250 23.21 4.24 -16.40
CA VAL A 250 22.87 4.80 -15.07
C VAL A 250 23.24 3.81 -13.96
N GLY A 251 22.92 2.53 -14.13
CA GLY A 251 23.21 1.50 -13.12
C GLY A 251 24.71 1.33 -12.86
N ASN A 252 25.57 1.55 -13.86
CA ASN A 252 27.02 1.47 -13.72
C ASN A 252 27.67 2.76 -13.16
N HIS A 253 26.95 3.89 -13.18
CA HIS A 253 27.49 5.22 -12.81
C HIS A 253 26.69 5.90 -11.69
N LEU A 254 26.01 5.13 -10.83
CA LEU A 254 25.25 5.68 -9.73
C LEU A 254 26.11 6.50 -8.79
N THR A 255 25.64 7.71 -8.47
CA THR A 255 26.17 8.48 -7.34
C THR A 255 25.72 7.83 -6.01
N ASP A 256 26.38 8.18 -4.90
CA ASP A 256 26.00 7.68 -3.58
C ASP A 256 24.57 8.08 -3.21
N ASP A 257 24.11 9.30 -3.56
CA ASP A 257 22.74 9.73 -3.32
C ASP A 257 21.74 8.95 -4.17
N GLN A 258 22.00 8.69 -5.46
CA GLN A 258 21.13 7.87 -6.29
C GLN A 258 21.01 6.44 -5.78
N ARG A 259 22.11 5.88 -5.27
CA ARG A 259 22.11 4.56 -4.62
C ARG A 259 21.27 4.58 -3.33
N ALA A 260 21.48 5.57 -2.47
CA ALA A 260 20.71 5.75 -1.23
C ALA A 260 19.22 5.93 -1.51
N LEU A 261 18.89 6.73 -2.53
CA LEU A 261 17.53 6.98 -3.00
C LEU A 261 16.86 5.69 -3.51
N ALA A 262 17.56 4.88 -4.31
CA ALA A 262 17.05 3.60 -4.78
C ALA A 262 16.76 2.63 -3.63
N LEU A 263 17.61 2.60 -2.60
CA LEU A 263 17.43 1.78 -1.41
C LEU A 263 16.30 2.29 -0.53
N PHE A 264 16.15 3.61 -0.37
CA PHE A 264 15.10 4.23 0.42
C PHE A 264 13.70 3.87 -0.11
N TRP A 265 13.52 3.89 -1.42
CA TRP A 265 12.27 3.53 -2.10
C TRP A 265 12.26 2.07 -2.61
N SER A 266 13.07 1.18 -2.03
CA SER A 266 13.08 -0.22 -2.49
C SER A 266 11.71 -0.89 -2.27
N ASP A 267 11.12 -0.69 -1.10
CA ASP A 267 9.80 -1.16 -0.72
C ASP A 267 9.59 -2.67 -0.98
N ASP A 268 10.65 -3.44 -0.76
CA ASP A 268 10.65 -4.88 -1.02
C ASP A 268 9.81 -5.63 0.03
N PRO A 269 8.90 -6.52 -0.40
CA PRO A 269 8.12 -7.34 0.53
C PRO A 269 8.98 -8.12 1.51
N SER A 270 8.56 -8.22 2.76
CA SER A 270 9.24 -8.87 3.89
C SER A 270 10.44 -8.11 4.46
N LEU A 271 10.90 -7.04 3.82
CA LEU A 271 11.99 -6.20 4.29
C LEU A 271 11.49 -4.82 4.70
N THR A 272 10.48 -4.32 4.00
CA THR A 272 9.91 -2.99 4.20
C THR A 272 8.37 -3.02 4.19
N LEU A 273 7.74 -1.84 4.24
CA LEU A 273 6.27 -1.71 4.30
C LEU A 273 5.54 -1.97 2.98
N THR A 274 6.22 -2.26 1.88
CA THR A 274 5.69 -2.20 0.52
C THR A 274 5.30 -0.76 0.09
N PRO A 275 5.14 -0.47 -1.20
CA PRO A 275 4.80 0.90 -1.63
C PRO A 275 3.54 1.47 -0.99
N ALA A 276 2.51 0.62 -0.79
CA ALA A 276 1.26 1.05 -0.16
C ALA A 276 1.44 1.36 1.33
N GLY A 277 2.14 0.51 2.06
CA GLY A 277 2.45 0.74 3.46
C GLY A 277 3.36 1.95 3.68
N HIS A 278 4.28 2.22 2.76
CA HIS A 278 5.12 3.42 2.76
C HIS A 278 4.27 4.69 2.67
N GLY A 279 3.35 4.76 1.70
CA GLY A 279 2.42 5.89 1.58
C GLY A 279 1.54 6.06 2.82
N VAL A 280 1.05 4.97 3.41
CA VAL A 280 0.30 4.99 4.68
C VAL A 280 1.18 5.49 5.83
N SER A 281 2.45 5.09 5.89
CA SER A 281 3.41 5.56 6.90
C SER A 281 3.62 7.07 6.83
N ILE A 282 3.82 7.63 5.63
CA ILE A 282 3.91 9.07 5.41
C ILE A 282 2.64 9.78 5.92
N ALA A 283 1.46 9.29 5.54
CA ALA A 283 0.20 9.87 6.01
C ALA A 283 0.07 9.82 7.53
N MET A 284 0.42 8.71 8.17
CA MET A 284 0.40 8.57 9.64
C MET A 284 1.36 9.54 10.34
N GLN A 285 2.56 9.75 9.79
CA GLN A 285 3.53 10.72 10.32
C GLN A 285 2.97 12.14 10.26
N ILE A 286 2.35 12.51 9.15
CA ILE A 286 1.74 13.83 8.97
C ILE A 286 0.54 14.01 9.89
N LEU A 287 -0.38 13.04 9.96
CA LEU A 287 -1.55 13.09 10.83
C LEU A 287 -1.16 13.27 12.31
N ARG A 288 -0.11 12.58 12.76
CA ARG A 288 0.42 12.76 14.12
C ARG A 288 1.06 14.13 14.32
N ARG A 289 1.89 14.58 13.37
CA ARG A 289 2.56 15.89 13.43
C ARG A 289 1.57 17.05 13.51
N GLU A 290 0.50 16.97 12.72
CA GLU A 290 -0.56 17.98 12.68
C GLU A 290 -1.57 17.84 13.83
N ASN A 291 -1.46 16.81 14.68
CA ASN A 291 -2.47 16.47 15.68
C ASN A 291 -3.88 16.47 15.08
N ALA A 292 -4.01 15.80 13.93
CA ALA A 292 -5.24 15.78 13.13
C ALA A 292 -6.42 15.24 13.94
N ASP A 293 -7.58 15.85 13.73
CA ASP A 293 -8.82 15.38 14.34
C ASP A 293 -9.27 14.03 13.75
N LEU A 294 -10.31 13.48 14.33
CA LEU A 294 -10.85 12.17 13.95
C LEU A 294 -11.32 12.16 12.49
N GLU A 295 -12.07 13.18 12.07
CA GLU A 295 -12.66 13.22 10.73
C GLU A 295 -11.60 13.38 9.64
N LYS A 296 -10.61 14.24 9.88
CA LYS A 296 -9.44 14.38 8.99
C LYS A 296 -8.66 13.08 8.90
N THR A 297 -8.45 12.41 10.03
CA THR A 297 -7.72 11.14 10.08
C THR A 297 -8.39 10.06 9.23
N VAL A 298 -9.70 9.88 9.38
CA VAL A 298 -10.40 8.84 8.60
C VAL A 298 -10.54 9.19 7.13
N ASP A 299 -10.70 10.48 6.78
CA ASP A 299 -10.82 10.96 5.41
C ASP A 299 -9.51 10.71 4.62
N VAL A 300 -8.38 11.14 5.18
CA VAL A 300 -7.06 10.93 4.58
C VAL A 300 -6.77 9.44 4.38
N LEU A 301 -6.98 8.62 5.42
CA LEU A 301 -6.67 7.18 5.36
C LEU A 301 -7.59 6.42 4.40
N ALA A 302 -8.85 6.80 4.29
CA ALA A 302 -9.79 6.19 3.35
C ALA A 302 -9.46 6.54 1.90
N ARG A 303 -9.29 7.83 1.58
CA ARG A 303 -8.92 8.26 0.22
C ARG A 303 -7.61 7.65 -0.23
N LEU A 304 -6.59 7.69 0.63
CA LEU A 304 -5.28 7.12 0.33
C LEU A 304 -5.36 5.60 0.10
N GLY A 305 -6.02 4.87 0.99
CA GLY A 305 -6.19 3.43 0.85
C GLY A 305 -6.92 3.05 -0.43
N VAL A 306 -8.01 3.75 -0.76
CA VAL A 306 -8.80 3.58 -1.99
C VAL A 306 -7.94 3.85 -3.23
N ALA A 307 -7.22 4.99 -3.26
CA ALA A 307 -6.36 5.37 -4.37
C ALA A 307 -5.27 4.32 -4.63
N GLN A 308 -4.62 3.85 -3.56
CA GLN A 308 -3.55 2.86 -3.66
C GLN A 308 -4.05 1.48 -4.10
N ALA A 309 -5.24 1.07 -3.66
CA ALA A 309 -5.85 -0.18 -4.08
C ALA A 309 -6.17 -0.14 -5.59
N ASP A 310 -6.79 0.93 -6.07
CA ASP A 310 -7.10 1.10 -7.50
C ASP A 310 -5.82 1.23 -8.34
N ALA A 311 -4.79 1.92 -7.82
CA ALA A 311 -3.48 2.05 -8.46
C ALA A 311 -2.84 0.69 -8.72
N MET A 312 -2.90 -0.26 -7.77
CA MET A 312 -2.36 -1.60 -7.95
C MET A 312 -3.19 -2.46 -8.89
N ILE A 313 -4.51 -2.30 -8.92
CA ILE A 313 -5.35 -2.95 -9.93
C ILE A 313 -4.95 -2.45 -11.32
N GLY A 314 -4.80 -1.14 -11.50
CA GLY A 314 -4.37 -0.54 -12.77
C GLY A 314 -2.97 -0.95 -13.21
N ALA A 315 -2.01 -0.93 -12.30
CA ALA A 315 -0.65 -1.36 -12.60
C ALA A 315 -0.61 -2.83 -13.05
N TRP A 316 -1.35 -3.72 -12.37
CA TRP A 316 -1.44 -5.14 -12.74
C TRP A 316 -2.21 -5.36 -14.04
N HIS A 317 -3.25 -4.57 -14.32
CA HIS A 317 -3.91 -4.57 -15.62
C HIS A 317 -2.92 -4.30 -16.77
N ALA A 318 -2.11 -3.24 -16.67
CA ALA A 318 -1.10 -2.91 -17.66
C ALA A 318 -0.01 -4.00 -17.79
N LYS A 319 0.52 -4.49 -16.66
CA LYS A 319 1.57 -5.51 -16.64
C LYS A 319 1.19 -6.78 -17.40
N TYR A 320 0.00 -7.27 -17.16
CA TYR A 320 -0.50 -8.52 -17.77
C TYR A 320 -1.28 -8.32 -19.08
N THR A 321 -1.36 -7.08 -19.56
CA THR A 321 -1.74 -6.75 -20.94
C THR A 321 -0.53 -6.87 -21.87
N TYR A 322 0.62 -6.32 -21.44
CA TYR A 322 1.80 -6.24 -22.31
C TYR A 322 2.85 -7.32 -22.05
N PHE A 323 2.92 -7.89 -20.86
CA PHE A 323 3.93 -8.89 -20.49
C PHE A 323 5.37 -8.46 -20.79
N LEU A 324 5.68 -7.16 -20.75
CA LEU A 324 6.97 -6.64 -21.19
C LEU A 324 8.13 -7.18 -20.33
N LEU A 325 9.22 -7.58 -21.01
CA LEU A 325 10.44 -8.06 -20.34
C LEU A 325 11.07 -6.97 -19.46
N ARG A 326 11.81 -7.39 -18.42
CA ARG A 326 12.56 -6.51 -17.54
C ARG A 326 13.88 -6.05 -18.14
N PRO A 327 14.43 -4.87 -17.73
CA PRO A 327 15.73 -4.37 -18.20
C PRO A 327 16.84 -5.40 -18.09
N VAL A 328 16.95 -6.09 -16.95
CA VAL A 328 18.02 -7.09 -16.72
C VAL A 328 18.02 -8.17 -17.81
N THR A 329 16.86 -8.66 -18.23
CA THR A 329 16.76 -9.67 -19.28
C THR A 329 17.27 -9.16 -20.63
N TYR A 330 16.92 -7.92 -20.99
CA TYR A 330 17.36 -7.29 -22.22
C TYR A 330 18.85 -6.97 -22.19
N ILE A 331 19.31 -6.36 -21.10
CA ILE A 331 20.72 -5.93 -20.95
C ILE A 331 21.65 -7.13 -20.97
N GLN A 332 21.37 -8.19 -20.21
CA GLN A 332 22.19 -9.40 -20.19
C GLN A 332 22.26 -10.09 -21.56
N ARG A 333 21.19 -10.02 -22.33
CA ARG A 333 21.15 -10.65 -23.66
C ARG A 333 21.90 -9.86 -24.75
N LEU A 334 21.84 -8.52 -24.73
CA LEU A 334 22.21 -7.69 -25.88
C LEU A 334 23.28 -6.64 -25.58
N ILE A 335 23.59 -6.35 -24.32
CA ILE A 335 24.51 -5.28 -23.93
C ILE A 335 25.69 -5.85 -23.11
N ASP A 336 25.41 -6.38 -21.91
CA ASP A 336 26.42 -6.95 -21.03
C ASP A 336 25.86 -8.17 -20.27
N PRO A 337 26.31 -9.38 -20.57
CA PRO A 337 25.82 -10.62 -19.96
C PRO A 337 26.13 -10.76 -18.46
N LYS A 338 26.98 -9.90 -17.90
CA LYS A 338 27.34 -9.92 -16.48
C LYS A 338 26.65 -8.82 -15.66
N TRP A 339 25.92 -7.93 -16.33
CA TRP A 339 25.23 -6.85 -15.62
C TRP A 339 24.12 -7.37 -14.74
N ASP A 340 23.94 -6.76 -13.58
CA ASP A 340 22.82 -7.00 -12.72
C ASP A 340 22.26 -5.69 -12.17
N ALA A 341 20.99 -5.68 -11.82
CA ALA A 341 20.32 -4.53 -11.24
C ALA A 341 20.73 -4.32 -9.77
N LEU A 342 20.78 -3.06 -9.31
CA LEU A 342 21.02 -2.75 -7.91
C LEU A 342 19.95 -3.36 -7.00
N LEU A 343 18.68 -3.29 -7.40
CA LEU A 343 17.56 -3.86 -6.66
C LEU A 343 17.17 -5.21 -7.27
N MET A 344 16.68 -6.09 -6.39
CA MET A 344 16.13 -7.37 -6.84
C MET A 344 14.97 -7.15 -7.81
N THR A 345 15.07 -7.71 -9.02
CA THR A 345 14.00 -7.61 -10.02
C THR A 345 12.79 -8.45 -9.60
N PRO A 346 11.62 -7.82 -9.44
CA PRO A 346 10.42 -8.53 -8.98
C PRO A 346 9.87 -9.53 -10.01
N SER A 347 9.13 -10.54 -9.51
CA SER A 347 8.55 -11.64 -10.30
C SER A 347 7.26 -11.26 -11.04
N PHE A 348 7.29 -10.19 -11.83
CA PHE A 348 6.18 -9.74 -12.68
C PHE A 348 6.68 -8.82 -13.80
N PRO A 349 5.88 -8.65 -14.90
CA PRO A 349 6.28 -7.84 -16.05
C PRO A 349 6.63 -6.39 -15.71
N ASP A 350 7.40 -5.75 -16.60
CA ASP A 350 7.92 -4.40 -16.40
C ASP A 350 6.83 -3.32 -16.39
N TYR A 351 6.04 -3.24 -17.43
CA TYR A 351 5.18 -2.11 -17.77
C TYR A 351 3.77 -2.21 -17.18
N LEU A 352 3.28 -1.22 -16.46
CA LEU A 352 3.83 0.03 -15.92
C LEU A 352 4.62 -0.24 -14.63
N SER A 353 5.47 0.73 -14.21
CA SER A 353 6.12 0.69 -12.90
C SER A 353 5.08 0.79 -11.78
N GLY A 354 4.97 -0.24 -10.94
CA GLY A 354 4.02 -0.27 -9.82
C GLY A 354 4.25 0.84 -8.79
N HIS A 355 5.52 1.12 -8.45
CA HIS A 355 5.90 2.21 -7.56
C HIS A 355 5.47 3.58 -8.11
N SER A 356 5.69 3.80 -9.42
CA SER A 356 5.31 5.06 -10.06
C SER A 356 3.79 5.27 -10.04
N VAL A 357 3.02 4.21 -10.32
CA VAL A 357 1.54 4.29 -10.26
C VAL A 357 1.07 4.58 -8.84
N GLN A 358 1.64 3.89 -7.85
CA GLN A 358 1.32 4.13 -6.43
C GLN A 358 1.69 5.54 -5.97
N ALA A 359 2.92 5.97 -6.23
CA ALA A 359 3.39 7.28 -5.83
C ALA A 359 2.58 8.41 -6.50
N GLY A 360 2.24 8.22 -7.79
CA GLY A 360 1.35 9.14 -8.50
C GLY A 360 -0.02 9.26 -7.86
N SER A 361 -0.65 8.15 -7.49
CA SER A 361 -1.97 8.16 -6.86
C SER A 361 -1.94 8.78 -5.46
N MET A 362 -0.92 8.45 -4.66
CA MET A 362 -0.70 9.07 -3.34
C MET A 362 -0.52 10.59 -3.46
N SER A 363 0.31 11.06 -4.40
CA SER A 363 0.59 12.49 -4.53
C SER A 363 -0.66 13.32 -4.76
N VAL A 364 -1.60 12.83 -5.57
CA VAL A 364 -2.87 13.53 -5.84
C VAL A 364 -3.73 13.63 -4.57
N VAL A 365 -3.92 12.52 -3.88
CA VAL A 365 -4.71 12.49 -2.64
C VAL A 365 -4.11 13.40 -1.57
N MET A 366 -2.81 13.26 -1.31
CA MET A 366 -2.15 14.04 -0.27
C MET A 366 -2.06 15.54 -0.62
N THR A 367 -1.86 15.85 -1.90
CA THR A 367 -1.86 17.26 -2.36
C THR A 367 -3.25 17.89 -2.21
N LYS A 368 -4.32 17.16 -2.50
CA LYS A 368 -5.70 17.60 -2.27
C LYS A 368 -5.94 17.95 -0.80
N GLU A 369 -5.39 17.16 0.10
CA GLU A 369 -5.63 17.28 1.54
C GLU A 369 -4.77 18.33 2.24
N TYR A 370 -3.55 18.60 1.72
CA TYR A 370 -2.56 19.44 2.39
C TYR A 370 -2.03 20.60 1.53
N GLY A 371 -2.34 20.63 0.24
CA GLY A 371 -1.88 21.66 -0.70
C GLY A 371 -0.61 21.27 -1.48
N ASP A 372 -0.37 22.05 -2.56
CA ASP A 372 0.72 21.78 -3.52
C ASP A 372 2.13 21.93 -2.93
N ASN A 373 2.30 22.81 -1.95
CA ASN A 373 3.61 23.18 -1.39
C ASN A 373 3.78 22.72 0.06
N TYR A 374 3.16 21.58 0.41
CA TYR A 374 3.29 21.02 1.75
C TYR A 374 4.62 20.29 1.90
N ALA A 375 5.53 20.90 2.66
CA ALA A 375 6.83 20.31 2.97
C ALA A 375 6.73 19.31 4.13
N PHE A 376 7.39 18.16 3.97
CA PHE A 376 7.42 17.12 4.99
C PHE A 376 8.73 16.36 4.98
N GLU A 377 9.00 15.67 6.06
CA GLU A 377 10.09 14.73 6.20
C GLU A 377 9.49 13.32 6.32
N ASP A 378 10.02 12.40 5.54
CA ASP A 378 9.67 10.98 5.56
C ASP A 378 10.71 10.20 6.34
N ARG A 379 10.27 9.62 7.44
CA ARG A 379 11.06 8.82 8.38
C ARG A 379 10.76 7.32 8.29
N THR A 380 10.08 6.88 7.25
CA THR A 380 9.61 5.48 7.13
C THR A 380 10.75 4.47 7.24
N GLY A 381 11.92 4.79 6.68
CA GLY A 381 13.08 3.91 6.68
C GLY A 381 13.99 3.98 7.91
N GLU A 382 13.71 4.85 8.91
CA GLU A 382 14.60 4.99 10.09
C GLU A 382 14.78 3.68 10.85
N GLY A 383 13.73 2.89 10.99
CA GLY A 383 13.81 1.58 11.63
C GLY A 383 14.68 0.56 10.88
N ASP A 384 15.04 0.85 9.62
CA ASP A 384 15.92 0.07 8.75
C ASP A 384 17.34 0.65 8.67
N GLY A 385 17.60 1.72 9.43
CA GLY A 385 18.87 2.43 9.39
C GLY A 385 19.03 3.37 8.19
N LEU A 386 17.94 3.66 7.46
CA LEU A 386 17.95 4.63 6.37
C LEU A 386 17.73 6.06 6.92
N ALA A 387 18.48 7.02 6.41
CA ALA A 387 18.31 8.41 6.80
C ALA A 387 16.94 8.94 6.33
N PRO A 388 16.27 9.80 7.14
CA PRO A 388 15.07 10.49 6.71
C PRO A 388 15.30 11.32 5.46
N ARG A 389 14.24 11.47 4.64
CA ARG A 389 14.30 12.30 3.43
C ARG A 389 13.26 13.42 3.49
N SER A 390 13.68 14.62 3.14
CA SER A 390 12.82 15.82 3.15
C SER A 390 12.34 16.16 1.76
N PHE A 391 11.04 16.48 1.65
CA PHE A 391 10.39 16.80 0.39
C PHE A 391 9.66 18.14 0.48
N PRO A 392 9.76 18.99 -0.56
CA PRO A 392 9.02 20.25 -0.62
C PRO A 392 7.53 20.06 -0.94
N SER A 393 7.14 18.89 -1.46
CA SER A 393 5.76 18.55 -1.82
C SER A 393 5.59 17.04 -2.02
N PHE A 394 4.33 16.56 -2.03
CA PHE A 394 4.01 15.17 -2.36
C PHE A 394 4.33 14.83 -3.83
N ASN A 395 4.23 15.81 -4.73
CA ASN A 395 4.64 15.62 -6.11
C ASN A 395 6.15 15.40 -6.25
N ALA A 396 6.97 16.10 -5.46
CA ALA A 396 8.42 15.89 -5.43
C ALA A 396 8.78 14.50 -4.90
N ALA A 397 8.13 14.05 -3.82
CA ALA A 397 8.31 12.70 -3.28
C ALA A 397 7.90 11.63 -4.30
N ALA A 398 6.78 11.81 -4.99
CA ALA A 398 6.32 10.88 -6.01
C ALA A 398 7.28 10.81 -7.21
N GLN A 399 7.85 11.93 -7.64
CA GLN A 399 8.85 11.98 -8.70
C GLN A 399 10.13 11.25 -8.28
N GLU A 400 10.57 11.42 -7.03
CA GLU A 400 11.73 10.73 -6.49
C GLU A 400 11.49 9.22 -6.41
N ALA A 401 10.35 8.79 -5.85
CA ALA A 401 9.96 7.38 -5.79
C ALA A 401 9.89 6.73 -7.19
N ALA A 402 9.39 7.45 -8.18
CA ALA A 402 9.37 7.00 -9.56
C ALA A 402 10.79 6.87 -10.14
N SER A 403 11.64 7.90 -9.98
CA SER A 403 13.02 7.89 -10.49
C SER A 403 13.90 6.84 -9.81
N SER A 404 13.61 6.47 -8.56
CA SER A 404 14.31 5.43 -7.83
C SER A 404 14.35 4.09 -8.56
N ARG A 405 13.35 3.82 -9.41
CA ARG A 405 13.24 2.55 -10.15
C ARG A 405 14.22 2.46 -11.31
N LEU A 406 14.58 3.61 -11.91
CA LEU A 406 15.66 3.69 -12.89
C LEU A 406 17.01 3.42 -12.22
N TYR A 407 17.27 4.09 -11.09
CA TYR A 407 18.50 3.89 -10.31
C TYR A 407 18.60 2.48 -9.74
N GLY A 408 17.47 1.88 -9.38
CA GLY A 408 17.38 0.49 -8.98
C GLY A 408 17.65 -0.52 -10.10
N GLY A 409 17.65 -0.07 -11.36
CA GLY A 409 17.95 -0.91 -12.55
C GLY A 409 16.78 -1.83 -12.97
N ILE A 410 15.58 -1.62 -12.46
CA ILE A 410 14.48 -2.60 -12.60
C ILE A 410 13.32 -2.15 -13.47
N HIS A 411 13.35 -0.91 -13.99
CA HIS A 411 12.32 -0.36 -14.89
C HIS A 411 12.92 0.52 -15.99
N TYR A 412 12.31 0.46 -17.19
CA TYR A 412 12.58 1.42 -18.27
C TYR A 412 11.93 2.76 -17.98
N ARG A 413 12.49 3.86 -18.50
CA ARG A 413 11.98 5.22 -18.32
C ARG A 413 10.51 5.37 -18.70
N ALA A 414 10.07 4.81 -19.84
CA ALA A 414 8.66 4.88 -20.25
C ALA A 414 7.72 4.21 -19.23
N ALA A 415 8.12 3.11 -18.61
CA ALA A 415 7.32 2.45 -17.58
C ALA A 415 7.20 3.31 -16.31
N ILE A 416 8.24 4.09 -16.00
CA ILE A 416 8.30 5.01 -14.86
C ILE A 416 7.40 6.22 -15.09
N GLU A 417 7.60 6.93 -16.19
CA GLU A 417 6.91 8.19 -16.49
C GLU A 417 5.41 7.99 -16.77
N ASN A 418 5.07 7.00 -17.60
CA ASN A 418 3.68 6.65 -17.86
C ASN A 418 3.00 6.07 -16.61
N GLY A 419 3.74 5.35 -15.77
CA GLY A 419 3.24 4.88 -14.48
C GLY A 419 2.84 6.03 -13.55
N LEU A 420 3.71 7.03 -13.42
CA LEU A 420 3.43 8.22 -12.58
C LEU A 420 2.20 8.99 -13.09
N LYS A 421 2.13 9.23 -14.40
CA LYS A 421 1.00 9.91 -15.04
C LYS A 421 -0.31 9.14 -14.86
N TYR A 422 -0.29 7.82 -15.07
CA TYR A 422 -1.44 6.95 -14.92
C TYR A 422 -1.91 6.89 -13.45
N GLY A 423 -0.98 6.80 -12.51
CA GLY A 423 -1.28 6.84 -11.08
C GLY A 423 -1.97 8.12 -10.66
N LYS A 424 -1.53 9.27 -11.18
CA LYS A 424 -2.19 10.57 -10.92
C LYS A 424 -3.65 10.58 -11.41
N CYS A 425 -3.92 10.03 -12.59
CA CYS A 425 -5.30 9.91 -13.09
C CYS A 425 -6.16 9.04 -12.16
N ILE A 426 -5.65 7.88 -11.73
CA ILE A 426 -6.39 6.99 -10.82
C ILE A 426 -6.61 7.67 -9.46
N GLY A 427 -5.59 8.32 -8.91
CA GLY A 427 -5.68 9.03 -7.63
C GLY A 427 -6.74 10.12 -7.61
N GLN A 428 -7.04 10.73 -8.77
CA GLN A 428 -8.07 11.76 -8.88
C GLN A 428 -9.46 11.22 -8.52
N TYR A 429 -9.82 9.99 -8.89
CA TYR A 429 -11.11 9.39 -8.53
C TYR A 429 -11.30 9.24 -7.04
N ALA A 430 -10.27 8.84 -6.30
CA ALA A 430 -10.32 8.78 -4.85
C ALA A 430 -10.31 10.19 -4.21
N SER A 431 -9.59 11.11 -4.83
CA SER A 431 -9.56 12.51 -4.41
C SER A 431 -10.92 13.22 -4.60
N ASP A 432 -11.70 12.81 -5.60
CA ASP A 432 -13.00 13.41 -5.94
C ASP A 432 -14.17 12.80 -5.15
N LEU A 433 -13.95 11.80 -4.31
CA LEU A 433 -14.99 11.29 -3.42
C LEU A 433 -15.58 12.42 -2.58
N VAL A 434 -16.90 12.47 -2.49
CA VAL A 434 -17.62 13.46 -1.68
C VAL A 434 -17.68 12.95 -0.26
N THR A 435 -16.75 13.39 0.58
CA THR A 435 -16.62 12.96 1.98
C THR A 435 -17.23 13.95 2.97
N ARG A 436 -17.50 15.18 2.54
CA ARG A 436 -18.17 16.22 3.35
C ARG A 436 -19.58 16.49 2.84
N LYS A 437 -20.49 16.79 3.78
CA LYS A 437 -21.87 17.22 3.49
C LYS A 437 -21.94 18.66 3.04
#